data_f05d11c92de6904416d2328bdeac1266
#
_entry.id   f05d11c92de6904416d2328bdeac1266
#
_cell.length_a   1.000
_cell.length_b   1.000
_cell.length_c   1.000
_cell.angle_alpha   90.00
_cell.angle_beta   90.00
_cell.angle_gamma   90.00
#
_symmetry.space_group_name_H-M   'P 1'
#
loop_
_entity.id
_entity.type
_entity.pdbx_description
1 polymer ?
#
loop_
_entity_poly.entity_id
_entity_poly.type
_entity_poly.pdbx_seq_one_letter_code
_entity_poly.pdbx_strand_id
1 'polypeptide(L)'
;MIKKLLAGLLAIMIICSPLLIFPYESFGQTAGDTLTVRVGYWGEDGDYRVKAQLTKQQLEALPQQTNFYTNMTRVGTIMATVGRGPVLSDVINAAGIDIGSVRMIHLRTTDAGGRVNNWFLDFKADKYIGSTLYYYPNIIDNWEILGERLGKPLEGALEGRSKVDTILAIESYSTKVPSKAKEINASQMNEEDSYRLCAGQSLLTEGKETSDVSANESAKWIFGIDLTLWGS
;
A
#
# COMPACT_ATOMS: atom_id res chain seq x y z
N MET A 1 77.75 25.58 -34.29
CA MET A 1 77.35 24.33 -33.61
C MET A 1 76.05 24.59 -32.83
N ILE A 2 74.93 24.25 -33.40
CA ILE A 2 73.61 24.54 -32.81
C ILE A 2 72.90 23.18 -32.61
N LYS A 3 72.73 22.79 -31.37
CA LYS A 3 71.97 21.61 -31.03
C LYS A 3 70.48 21.94 -31.08
N LYS A 4 69.79 21.33 -32.01
CA LYS A 4 68.32 21.40 -32.07
C LYS A 4 67.73 20.43 -31.07
N LEU A 5 67.03 20.96 -30.08
CA LEU A 5 66.16 20.20 -29.18
C LEU A 5 64.87 19.85 -29.94
N LEU A 6 64.57 18.54 -30.04
CA LEU A 6 63.28 18.05 -30.50
C LEU A 6 62.42 17.84 -29.29
N ALA A 7 61.44 18.71 -29.11
CA ALA A 7 60.39 18.51 -28.10
C ALA A 7 59.32 17.61 -28.72
N GLY A 8 59.22 16.38 -28.19
CA GLY A 8 58.15 15.47 -28.52
C GLY A 8 56.88 15.84 -27.79
N LEU A 9 55.87 16.23 -28.56
CA LEU A 9 54.53 16.47 -28.05
C LEU A 9 53.82 15.11 -27.86
N LEU A 10 53.71 14.65 -26.63
CA LEU A 10 52.91 13.47 -26.28
C LEU A 10 51.46 13.91 -26.19
N ALA A 11 50.68 13.67 -27.22
CA ALA A 11 49.22 13.87 -27.19
C ALA A 11 48.57 12.75 -26.39
N ILE A 12 48.17 13.06 -25.16
CA ILE A 12 47.34 12.19 -24.36
C ILE A 12 45.91 12.30 -24.89
N MET A 13 45.48 11.32 -25.68
CA MET A 13 44.07 11.12 -26.00
C MET A 13 43.34 10.66 -24.74
N ILE A 14 42.67 11.59 -24.07
CA ILE A 14 41.65 11.26 -23.05
C ILE A 14 40.44 10.76 -23.79
N ILE A 15 40.30 9.44 -23.84
CA ILE A 15 39.04 8.81 -24.28
C ILE A 15 38.02 9.09 -23.19
N CYS A 16 37.23 10.15 -23.39
CA CYS A 16 36.00 10.36 -22.65
C CYS A 16 35.02 9.24 -23.04
N SER A 17 35.07 8.10 -22.32
CA SER A 17 33.96 7.18 -22.30
C SER A 17 32.78 7.93 -21.72
N PRO A 18 31.62 8.01 -22.40
CA PRO A 18 30.44 8.51 -21.76
C PRO A 18 30.13 7.54 -20.62
N LEU A 19 30.38 7.96 -19.38
CA LEU A 19 29.73 7.34 -18.21
C LEU A 19 28.25 7.43 -18.51
N LEU A 20 27.66 6.30 -18.85
CA LEU A 20 26.22 6.10 -18.71
C LEU A 20 25.91 6.27 -17.24
N ILE A 21 25.64 7.51 -16.85
CA ILE A 21 25.01 7.83 -15.58
C ILE A 21 23.60 7.28 -15.74
N PHE A 22 23.41 6.01 -15.35
CA PHE A 22 22.06 5.56 -15.02
C PHE A 22 21.55 6.56 -13.99
N PRO A 23 20.39 7.22 -14.22
CA PRO A 23 19.83 8.04 -13.19
C PRO A 23 19.66 7.12 -11.97
N TYR A 24 20.49 7.33 -10.96
CA TYR A 24 20.25 6.82 -9.63
C TYR A 24 18.91 7.46 -9.26
N GLU A 25 17.84 6.67 -9.34
CA GLU A 25 16.52 7.12 -8.90
C GLU A 25 16.73 7.61 -7.48
N SER A 26 16.75 8.93 -7.32
CA SER A 26 16.82 9.56 -6.02
C SER A 26 15.60 9.04 -5.25
N PHE A 27 15.85 8.20 -4.26
CA PHE A 27 14.85 7.72 -3.30
C PHE A 27 14.34 8.86 -2.40
N GLY A 28 13.87 9.91 -3.03
CA GLY A 28 13.29 11.10 -2.46
C GLY A 28 12.01 11.49 -3.18
N GLN A 29 11.32 10.51 -3.81
CA GLN A 29 9.94 10.75 -4.22
C GLN A 29 9.13 10.92 -2.95
N THR A 30 8.65 12.13 -2.71
CA THR A 30 7.58 12.40 -1.76
C THR A 30 6.44 11.44 -2.10
N ALA A 31 6.09 10.59 -1.13
CA ALA A 31 4.92 9.72 -1.26
C ALA A 31 3.74 10.64 -1.63
N GLY A 32 3.23 10.55 -2.86
CA GLY A 32 2.09 11.36 -3.24
C GLY A 32 1.89 11.67 -4.71
N ASP A 33 2.93 11.73 -5.52
CA ASP A 33 2.76 12.20 -6.91
C ASP A 33 2.50 11.09 -7.93
N THR A 34 3.05 9.91 -7.70
CA THR A 34 2.96 8.79 -8.66
C THR A 34 2.98 7.44 -7.94
N LEU A 35 2.04 6.58 -8.27
CA LEU A 35 1.98 5.19 -7.85
C LEU A 35 2.63 4.31 -8.91
N THR A 36 3.70 3.60 -8.57
CA THR A 36 4.34 2.64 -9.48
C THR A 36 3.72 1.25 -9.32
N VAL A 37 3.18 0.69 -10.39
CA VAL A 37 2.67 -0.68 -10.45
C VAL A 37 3.67 -1.56 -11.20
N ARG A 38 4.14 -2.63 -10.56
CA ARG A 38 5.06 -3.60 -11.14
C ARG A 38 4.42 -4.98 -11.18
N VAL A 39 4.88 -5.81 -12.11
CA VAL A 39 4.43 -7.19 -12.25
C VAL A 39 5.61 -8.15 -12.25
N GLY A 40 5.44 -9.30 -11.61
CA GLY A 40 6.29 -10.47 -11.68
C GLY A 40 5.43 -11.72 -11.83
N TYR A 41 6.03 -12.86 -12.15
CA TYR A 41 5.30 -14.11 -12.34
C TYR A 41 5.63 -15.10 -11.24
N TRP A 42 4.65 -15.91 -10.87
CA TRP A 42 4.84 -16.95 -9.87
C TRP A 42 5.85 -17.98 -10.35
N GLY A 43 6.87 -18.23 -9.52
CA GLY A 43 7.96 -19.17 -9.84
C GLY A 43 9.18 -18.52 -10.50
N GLU A 44 9.11 -17.24 -10.85
CA GLU A 44 10.27 -16.48 -11.30
C GLU A 44 10.89 -15.76 -10.10
N ASP A 45 12.22 -15.83 -9.95
CA ASP A 45 12.93 -15.19 -8.84
C ASP A 45 12.90 -13.67 -8.98
N GLY A 46 11.92 -13.04 -8.32
CA GLY A 46 12.01 -11.66 -7.83
C GLY A 46 12.02 -10.52 -8.85
N ASP A 47 11.98 -10.77 -10.16
CA ASP A 47 12.08 -9.71 -11.18
C ASP A 47 10.73 -9.03 -11.45
N TYR A 48 10.35 -8.11 -10.57
CA TYR A 48 9.22 -7.22 -10.84
C TYR A 48 9.59 -6.14 -11.84
N ARG A 49 8.84 -6.06 -12.94
CA ARG A 49 9.00 -5.04 -13.99
C ARG A 49 7.91 -3.99 -13.89
N VAL A 50 8.29 -2.73 -14.11
CA VAL A 50 7.30 -1.63 -14.14
C VAL A 50 6.29 -1.88 -15.26
N LYS A 51 5.02 -1.96 -14.91
CA LYS A 51 3.91 -2.10 -15.83
C LYS A 51 3.23 -0.77 -16.09
N ALA A 52 3.04 0.04 -15.05
CA ALA A 52 2.44 1.36 -15.14
C ALA A 52 2.96 2.29 -14.04
N GLN A 53 2.84 3.59 -14.31
CA GLN A 53 2.99 4.66 -13.33
C GLN A 53 1.72 5.50 -13.40
N LEU A 54 0.94 5.52 -12.31
CA LEU A 54 -0.33 6.23 -12.23
C LEU A 54 -0.13 7.52 -11.43
N THR A 55 -0.39 8.66 -12.05
CA THR A 55 -0.34 9.95 -11.37
C THR A 55 -1.53 10.09 -10.43
N LYS A 56 -1.43 10.99 -9.44
CA LYS A 56 -2.54 11.33 -8.55
C LYS A 56 -3.79 11.71 -9.35
N GLN A 57 -3.63 12.53 -10.39
CA GLN A 57 -4.74 12.94 -11.27
C GLN A 57 -5.42 11.73 -11.95
N GLN A 58 -4.66 10.74 -12.39
CA GLN A 58 -5.23 9.53 -12.98
C GLN A 58 -5.99 8.69 -11.95
N LEU A 59 -5.48 8.61 -10.72
CA LEU A 59 -6.17 7.92 -9.63
C LEU A 59 -7.44 8.65 -9.21
N GLU A 60 -7.42 9.98 -9.16
CA GLU A 60 -8.59 10.83 -8.87
C GLU A 60 -9.68 10.75 -9.96
N ALA A 61 -9.29 10.47 -11.21
CA ALA A 61 -10.23 10.29 -12.31
C ALA A 61 -10.99 8.95 -12.29
N LEU A 62 -10.51 7.96 -11.50
CA LEU A 62 -11.24 6.71 -11.30
C LEU A 62 -12.45 6.93 -10.39
N PRO A 63 -13.46 6.03 -10.41
CA PRO A 63 -14.59 6.09 -9.48
C PRO A 63 -14.10 6.12 -8.03
N GLN A 64 -14.52 7.13 -7.28
CA GLN A 64 -14.09 7.34 -5.90
C GLN A 64 -15.11 6.78 -4.93
N GLN A 65 -14.63 6.12 -3.86
CA GLN A 65 -15.44 5.70 -2.72
C GLN A 65 -14.94 6.36 -1.44
N THR A 66 -15.87 6.64 -0.52
CA THR A 66 -15.55 7.07 0.85
C THR A 66 -16.09 6.01 1.80
N ASN A 67 -15.19 5.33 2.49
CA ASN A 67 -15.54 4.23 3.37
C ASN A 67 -14.88 4.37 4.74
N PHE A 68 -15.48 3.70 5.73
CA PHE A 68 -14.96 3.57 7.08
C PHE A 68 -14.42 2.16 7.28
N TYR A 69 -13.36 2.05 8.08
CA TYR A 69 -12.68 0.79 8.37
C TYR A 69 -12.29 0.71 9.83
N THR A 70 -12.29 -0.49 10.36
CA THR A 70 -11.76 -0.77 11.69
C THR A 70 -10.77 -1.90 11.60
N ASN A 71 -9.59 -1.71 12.19
CA ASN A 71 -8.51 -2.68 12.20
C ASN A 71 -7.90 -2.76 13.60
N MET A 72 -7.26 -3.87 13.92
CA MET A 72 -6.54 -4.05 15.17
C MET A 72 -5.03 -3.94 14.93
N THR A 73 -4.36 -3.12 15.72
CA THR A 73 -2.89 -3.04 15.71
C THR A 73 -2.29 -4.33 16.28
N ARG A 74 -0.98 -4.53 16.05
CA ARG A 74 -0.25 -5.68 16.59
C ARG A 74 -0.41 -5.84 18.10
N VAL A 75 -0.53 -4.73 18.83
CA VAL A 75 -0.65 -4.71 20.30
C VAL A 75 -2.12 -4.72 20.78
N GLY A 76 -3.07 -5.04 19.90
CA GLY A 76 -4.47 -5.19 20.27
C GLY A 76 -5.30 -3.90 20.28
N THR A 77 -4.72 -2.74 20.02
CA THR A 77 -5.47 -1.48 19.96
C THR A 77 -6.31 -1.41 18.69
N ILE A 78 -7.60 -1.14 18.82
CA ILE A 78 -8.46 -0.90 17.66
C ILE A 78 -8.14 0.46 17.04
N MET A 79 -8.03 0.46 15.74
CA MET A 79 -7.83 1.66 14.92
C MET A 79 -9.05 1.84 14.02
N ALA A 80 -9.62 3.03 14.02
CA ALA A 80 -10.61 3.44 13.05
C ALA A 80 -9.97 4.31 11.97
N THR A 81 -10.39 4.11 10.73
CA THR A 81 -9.89 4.84 9.55
C THR A 81 -11.09 5.26 8.71
N VAL A 82 -11.06 6.47 8.20
CA VAL A 82 -11.87 6.90 7.06
C VAL A 82 -10.94 7.16 5.89
N GLY A 83 -11.32 6.72 4.71
CA GLY A 83 -10.52 6.90 3.50
C GLY A 83 -11.40 7.17 2.29
N ARG A 84 -10.88 7.99 1.37
CA ARG A 84 -11.44 8.26 0.04
C ARG A 84 -10.44 7.91 -1.04
N GLY A 85 -10.87 7.12 -2.01
CA GLY A 85 -10.04 6.70 -3.13
C GLY A 85 -10.74 5.71 -4.04
N PRO A 86 -10.08 5.30 -5.14
CA PRO A 86 -10.58 4.28 -6.03
C PRO A 86 -10.52 2.89 -5.39
N VAL A 87 -11.41 2.00 -5.83
CA VAL A 87 -11.33 0.58 -5.48
C VAL A 87 -10.01 0.01 -6.00
N LEU A 88 -9.37 -0.85 -5.22
CA LEU A 88 -8.07 -1.42 -5.57
C LEU A 88 -8.11 -2.17 -6.92
N SER A 89 -9.22 -2.83 -7.21
CA SER A 89 -9.43 -3.49 -8.51
C SER A 89 -9.38 -2.51 -9.69
N ASP A 90 -9.95 -1.31 -9.53
CA ASP A 90 -9.97 -0.30 -10.58
C ASP A 90 -8.55 0.26 -10.81
N VAL A 91 -7.76 0.40 -9.75
CA VAL A 91 -6.34 0.80 -9.84
C VAL A 91 -5.54 -0.23 -10.63
N ILE A 92 -5.74 -1.53 -10.37
CA ILE A 92 -5.06 -2.63 -11.06
C ILE A 92 -5.48 -2.67 -12.54
N ASN A 93 -6.78 -2.52 -12.82
CA ASN A 93 -7.30 -2.46 -14.17
C ASN A 93 -6.76 -1.24 -14.95
N ALA A 94 -6.68 -0.07 -14.30
CA ALA A 94 -6.10 1.15 -14.88
C ALA A 94 -4.61 0.98 -15.23
N ALA A 95 -3.89 0.11 -14.53
CA ALA A 95 -2.53 -0.28 -14.88
C ALA A 95 -2.45 -1.26 -16.05
N GLY A 96 -3.58 -1.64 -16.66
CA GLY A 96 -3.66 -2.56 -17.79
C GLY A 96 -3.40 -4.03 -17.40
N ILE A 97 -3.81 -4.42 -16.19
CA ILE A 97 -3.64 -5.77 -15.64
C ILE A 97 -5.02 -6.37 -15.42
N ASP A 98 -5.24 -7.57 -15.96
CA ASP A 98 -6.44 -8.37 -15.67
C ASP A 98 -6.39 -8.86 -14.22
N ILE A 99 -7.40 -8.48 -13.47
CA ILE A 99 -7.51 -8.82 -12.05
C ILE A 99 -7.57 -10.32 -11.80
N GLY A 100 -8.17 -11.08 -12.72
CA GLY A 100 -8.24 -12.54 -12.65
C GLY A 100 -6.89 -13.23 -12.75
N SER A 101 -5.88 -12.54 -13.29
CA SER A 101 -4.51 -13.03 -13.38
C SER A 101 -3.68 -12.77 -12.11
N VAL A 102 -4.15 -11.93 -11.18
CA VAL A 102 -3.39 -11.54 -9.98
C VAL A 102 -3.51 -12.62 -8.91
N ARG A 103 -2.37 -13.11 -8.46
CA ARG A 103 -2.25 -14.07 -7.36
C ARG A 103 -1.94 -13.39 -6.03
N MET A 104 -0.95 -12.51 -6.01
CA MET A 104 -0.46 -11.84 -4.81
C MET A 104 -0.33 -10.34 -5.06
N ILE A 105 -0.58 -9.58 -4.01
CA ILE A 105 -0.41 -8.13 -3.97
C ILE A 105 0.62 -7.80 -2.90
N HIS A 106 1.67 -7.09 -3.29
CA HIS A 106 2.69 -6.61 -2.37
C HIS A 106 2.69 -5.09 -2.39
N LEU A 107 2.68 -4.47 -1.23
CA LEU A 107 2.71 -3.01 -1.12
C LEU A 107 4.13 -2.53 -0.85
N ARG A 108 4.55 -1.53 -1.59
CA ARG A 108 5.80 -0.80 -1.35
C ARG A 108 5.45 0.47 -0.57
N THR A 109 5.96 0.57 0.64
CA THR A 109 5.62 1.67 1.56
C THR A 109 6.83 2.12 2.35
N THR A 110 6.83 3.37 2.80
CA THR A 110 7.78 3.92 3.75
C THR A 110 7.29 3.88 5.20
N ASP A 111 6.16 3.23 5.47
CA ASP A 111 5.48 3.18 6.80
C ASP A 111 6.27 2.43 7.88
N ALA A 112 7.50 2.22 7.85
CA ALA A 112 8.23 1.57 8.94
C ALA A 112 9.50 2.34 9.32
N GLY A 113 9.32 3.58 9.75
CA GLY A 113 10.39 4.36 10.37
C GLY A 113 11.49 4.78 9.40
N GLY A 114 11.14 5.15 8.15
CA GLY A 114 12.07 5.68 7.17
C GLY A 114 12.98 4.63 6.50
N ARG A 115 12.74 3.36 6.75
CA ARG A 115 13.34 2.30 5.96
C ARG A 115 12.44 2.02 4.77
N VAL A 116 13.03 1.99 3.58
CA VAL A 116 12.38 1.45 2.38
C VAL A 116 12.18 -0.06 2.63
N ASN A 117 11.14 -0.39 3.36
CA ASN A 117 10.77 -1.77 3.58
C ASN A 117 9.86 -2.16 2.42
N ASN A 118 10.34 -3.07 1.60
CA ASN A 118 9.46 -3.97 0.90
C ASN A 118 8.71 -4.77 1.97
N TRP A 119 7.65 -4.23 2.52
CA TRP A 119 6.72 -5.00 3.32
C TRP A 119 6.03 -5.93 2.33
N PHE A 120 6.52 -7.15 2.28
CA PHE A 120 5.84 -8.26 1.67
C PHE A 120 4.64 -8.59 2.56
N LEU A 121 3.60 -7.80 2.44
CA LEU A 121 2.30 -8.24 2.88
C LEU A 121 1.83 -9.18 1.78
N ASP A 122 2.05 -10.47 1.98
CA ASP A 122 1.57 -11.53 1.10
C ASP A 122 0.05 -11.58 1.14
N PHE A 123 -0.57 -10.63 0.49
CA PHE A 123 -2.01 -10.61 0.33
C PHE A 123 -2.37 -11.55 -0.82
N LYS A 124 -3.09 -12.61 -0.49
CA LYS A 124 -3.80 -13.33 -1.54
C LYS A 124 -4.78 -12.36 -2.18
N ALA A 125 -4.67 -12.20 -3.50
CA ALA A 125 -5.50 -11.24 -4.23
C ALA A 125 -7.01 -11.48 -4.03
N ASP A 126 -7.44 -12.75 -3.92
CA ASP A 126 -8.81 -13.16 -3.67
C ASP A 126 -9.39 -12.57 -2.37
N LYS A 127 -8.58 -12.36 -1.32
CA LYS A 127 -9.05 -11.76 -0.07
C LYS A 127 -9.46 -10.29 -0.26
N TYR A 128 -8.68 -9.50 -1.00
CA TYR A 128 -8.88 -8.04 -1.08
C TYR A 128 -9.62 -7.58 -2.32
N ILE A 129 -9.71 -8.43 -3.34
CA ILE A 129 -10.33 -8.08 -4.61
C ILE A 129 -11.62 -8.87 -4.85
N GLY A 130 -11.71 -10.11 -4.36
CA GLY A 130 -12.83 -11.00 -4.63
C GLY A 130 -13.74 -11.29 -3.43
N SER A 131 -13.26 -11.04 -2.21
CA SER A 131 -14.03 -11.37 -1.00
C SER A 131 -14.91 -10.22 -0.55
N THR A 132 -16.03 -10.56 0.08
CA THR A 132 -16.86 -9.58 0.79
C THR A 132 -16.18 -9.23 2.10
N LEU A 133 -15.81 -7.95 2.26
CA LEU A 133 -15.22 -7.40 3.47
C LEU A 133 -16.21 -6.48 4.18
N TYR A 134 -15.99 -6.25 5.47
CA TYR A 134 -16.92 -5.52 6.34
C TYR A 134 -16.21 -4.46 7.17
N TYR A 135 -16.90 -3.37 7.41
CA TYR A 135 -16.65 -2.41 8.47
C TYR A 135 -17.48 -2.79 9.68
N TYR A 136 -16.89 -2.75 10.87
CA TYR A 136 -17.53 -3.04 12.14
C TYR A 136 -17.39 -1.85 13.10
N PRO A 137 -18.35 -0.94 13.16
CA PRO A 137 -18.23 0.28 13.99
C PRO A 137 -18.08 -0.04 15.48
N ASN A 138 -18.75 -1.07 15.96
CA ASN A 138 -18.88 -1.36 17.38
C ASN A 138 -17.73 -2.19 17.96
N ILE A 139 -16.80 -2.72 17.15
CA ILE A 139 -15.62 -3.41 17.71
C ILE A 139 -14.69 -2.47 18.49
N ILE A 140 -14.84 -1.15 18.34
CA ILE A 140 -14.07 -0.16 19.09
C ILE A 140 -14.28 -0.32 20.59
N ASP A 141 -15.51 -0.64 21.02
CA ASP A 141 -15.90 -0.82 22.42
C ASP A 141 -16.05 -2.28 22.84
N ASN A 142 -16.36 -3.13 21.88
CA ASN A 142 -16.80 -4.50 22.12
C ASN A 142 -15.78 -5.51 21.58
N TRP A 143 -14.51 -5.33 21.95
CA TRP A 143 -13.42 -6.19 21.56
C TRP A 143 -12.60 -6.64 22.77
N GLU A 144 -12.42 -7.94 22.93
CA GLU A 144 -11.51 -8.50 23.93
C GLU A 144 -10.16 -8.81 23.31
N ILE A 145 -9.10 -8.26 23.90
CA ILE A 145 -7.72 -8.51 23.52
C ILE A 145 -7.26 -9.78 24.23
N LEU A 146 -6.88 -10.81 23.48
CA LEU A 146 -6.39 -12.09 24.00
C LEU A 146 -4.88 -12.25 23.90
N GLY A 147 -4.24 -11.41 23.10
CA GLY A 147 -2.80 -11.46 22.87
C GLY A 147 -2.36 -10.60 21.70
N GLU A 148 -1.12 -10.77 21.29
CA GLU A 148 -0.58 -10.09 20.14
C GLU A 148 -1.33 -10.54 18.87
N ARG A 149 -2.02 -9.60 18.19
CA ARG A 149 -2.86 -9.84 17.00
C ARG A 149 -4.03 -10.82 17.23
N LEU A 150 -4.35 -11.17 18.45
CA LEU A 150 -5.42 -12.11 18.78
C LEU A 150 -6.45 -11.42 19.65
N GLY A 151 -7.71 -11.62 19.33
CA GLY A 151 -8.83 -11.12 20.12
C GLY A 151 -10.13 -11.74 19.66
N LYS A 152 -11.21 -11.33 20.27
CA LYS A 152 -12.56 -11.76 19.88
C LYS A 152 -13.57 -10.64 19.99
N PRO A 153 -14.57 -10.60 19.10
CA PRO A 153 -15.70 -9.69 19.23
C PRO A 153 -16.59 -10.12 20.40
N LEU A 154 -16.90 -9.15 21.25
CA LEU A 154 -17.86 -9.31 22.36
C LEU A 154 -19.29 -9.10 21.85
N GLU A 155 -20.28 -9.25 22.76
CA GLU A 155 -21.68 -9.00 22.48
C GLU A 155 -21.89 -7.59 21.90
N GLY A 156 -22.68 -7.50 20.83
CA GLY A 156 -22.95 -6.24 20.13
C GLY A 156 -21.84 -5.74 19.20
N ALA A 157 -20.67 -6.37 19.19
CA ALA A 157 -19.54 -5.95 18.33
C ALA A 157 -19.89 -5.94 16.83
N LEU A 158 -20.75 -6.86 16.40
CA LEU A 158 -21.09 -7.05 14.99
C LEU A 158 -22.29 -6.23 14.52
N GLU A 159 -22.93 -5.51 15.44
CA GLU A 159 -24.05 -4.64 15.10
C GLU A 159 -23.60 -3.46 14.24
N GLY A 160 -24.47 -3.02 13.32
CA GLY A 160 -24.17 -1.90 12.42
C GLY A 160 -23.12 -2.19 11.37
N ARG A 161 -22.64 -3.44 11.22
CA ARG A 161 -21.69 -3.79 10.18
C ARG A 161 -22.21 -3.44 8.79
N SER A 162 -21.33 -2.97 7.94
CA SER A 162 -21.60 -2.70 6.52
C SER A 162 -20.53 -3.31 5.63
N LYS A 163 -20.92 -3.67 4.40
CA LYS A 163 -19.95 -4.11 3.40
C LYS A 163 -19.10 -2.92 2.94
N VAL A 164 -17.82 -3.17 2.73
CA VAL A 164 -16.89 -2.18 2.21
C VAL A 164 -15.93 -2.81 1.20
N ASP A 165 -15.55 -2.04 0.20
CA ASP A 165 -14.53 -2.44 -0.75
C ASP A 165 -13.14 -2.10 -0.22
N THR A 166 -12.13 -2.81 -0.71
CA THR A 166 -10.74 -2.41 -0.51
C THR A 166 -10.43 -1.25 -1.45
N ILE A 167 -9.99 -0.12 -0.88
CA ILE A 167 -9.61 1.06 -1.66
C ILE A 167 -8.14 1.42 -1.49
N LEU A 168 -7.58 2.04 -2.52
CA LEU A 168 -6.35 2.80 -2.39
C LEU A 168 -6.74 4.25 -2.06
N ALA A 169 -6.78 4.57 -0.78
CA ALA A 169 -7.18 5.90 -0.34
C ALA A 169 -6.15 6.96 -0.75
N ILE A 170 -6.61 8.01 -1.40
CA ILE A 170 -5.84 9.20 -1.76
C ILE A 170 -5.85 10.20 -0.61
N GLU A 171 -6.95 10.24 0.12
CA GLU A 171 -7.11 10.99 1.35
C GLU A 171 -7.58 10.05 2.45
N SER A 172 -7.05 10.21 3.65
CA SER A 172 -7.46 9.39 4.78
C SER A 172 -7.23 10.08 6.11
N TYR A 173 -7.88 9.57 7.14
CA TYR A 173 -7.60 9.88 8.53
C TYR A 173 -7.71 8.60 9.36
N SER A 174 -6.81 8.41 10.30
CA SER A 174 -6.82 7.26 11.20
C SER A 174 -6.58 7.67 12.63
N THR A 175 -7.24 7.01 13.56
CA THR A 175 -7.05 7.21 14.99
C THR A 175 -7.09 5.90 15.77
N LYS A 176 -6.26 5.83 16.81
CA LYS A 176 -6.23 4.75 17.80
C LYS A 176 -6.88 5.15 19.12
N VAL A 177 -7.38 6.38 19.20
CA VAL A 177 -8.04 6.92 20.41
C VAL A 177 -9.53 6.52 20.37
N PRO A 178 -10.04 5.69 21.27
CA PRO A 178 -11.42 5.16 21.19
C PRO A 178 -12.49 6.25 21.09
N SER A 179 -12.38 7.33 21.86
CA SER A 179 -13.36 8.44 21.79
C SER A 179 -13.36 9.12 20.42
N LYS A 180 -12.18 9.35 19.82
CA LYS A 180 -12.07 9.94 18.48
C LYS A 180 -12.48 8.94 17.40
N ALA A 181 -12.27 7.64 17.61
CA ALA A 181 -12.65 6.60 16.66
C ALA A 181 -14.17 6.53 16.46
N LYS A 182 -14.95 6.84 17.49
CA LYS A 182 -16.42 6.92 17.41
C LYS A 182 -16.90 8.18 16.66
N GLU A 183 -16.11 9.23 16.66
CA GLU A 183 -16.43 10.52 16.04
C GLU A 183 -15.79 10.67 14.66
N ILE A 184 -15.18 9.59 14.15
CA ILE A 184 -14.51 9.63 12.85
C ILE A 184 -15.50 9.98 11.73
N ASN A 185 -15.14 10.93 10.89
CA ASN A 185 -15.96 11.38 9.78
C ASN A 185 -15.13 11.87 8.60
N ALA A 186 -15.77 12.05 7.46
CA ALA A 186 -15.12 12.40 6.21
C ALA A 186 -14.42 13.79 6.22
N SER A 187 -14.84 14.72 7.08
CA SER A 187 -14.21 16.05 7.15
C SER A 187 -12.82 16.06 7.78
N GLN A 188 -12.40 14.93 8.37
CA GLN A 188 -11.09 14.80 9.00
C GLN A 188 -10.02 14.27 8.03
N MET A 189 -10.44 13.82 6.83
CA MET A 189 -9.48 13.29 5.83
C MET A 189 -8.53 14.39 5.38
N ASN A 190 -7.29 14.00 5.14
CA ASN A 190 -6.23 14.83 4.57
C ASN A 190 -5.34 13.99 3.64
N GLU A 191 -4.44 14.66 2.95
CA GLU A 191 -3.51 14.05 1.99
C GLU A 191 -2.18 13.62 2.64
N GLU A 192 -1.94 13.89 3.92
CA GLU A 192 -0.67 13.57 4.58
C GLU A 192 -0.41 12.06 4.64
N ASP A 193 -1.49 11.29 4.71
CA ASP A 193 -1.46 9.82 4.65
C ASP A 193 -1.71 9.29 3.22
N SER A 194 -1.34 10.06 2.20
CA SER A 194 -1.56 9.73 0.78
C SER A 194 -1.18 8.30 0.45
N TYR A 195 -1.99 7.68 -0.39
CA TYR A 195 -1.92 6.29 -0.78
C TYR A 195 -1.83 5.35 0.41
N ARG A 196 -2.94 5.27 1.10
CA ARG A 196 -3.17 4.26 2.14
C ARG A 196 -4.01 3.11 1.57
N LEU A 197 -3.60 1.87 1.84
CA LEU A 197 -4.51 0.75 1.65
C LEU A 197 -5.54 0.78 2.78
N CYS A 198 -6.82 0.77 2.43
CA CYS A 198 -7.91 0.63 3.38
C CYS A 198 -8.72 -0.62 3.00
N ALA A 199 -8.68 -1.64 3.85
CA ALA A 199 -9.42 -2.86 3.65
C ALA A 199 -10.31 -3.16 4.86
N GLY A 200 -11.48 -3.73 4.59
CA GLY A 200 -12.39 -4.21 5.63
C GLY A 200 -11.91 -5.53 6.25
N GLN A 201 -12.71 -6.02 7.18
CA GLN A 201 -12.48 -7.27 7.86
C GLN A 201 -13.25 -8.41 7.17
N SER A 202 -12.74 -9.62 7.27
CA SER A 202 -13.51 -10.83 6.98
C SER A 202 -14.76 -10.89 7.86
N LEU A 203 -15.70 -11.79 7.54
CA LEU A 203 -16.88 -11.99 8.36
C LEU A 203 -16.47 -12.51 9.75
N LEU A 204 -16.68 -11.69 10.76
CA LEU A 204 -16.42 -12.04 12.16
C LEU A 204 -17.59 -12.83 12.76
N THR A 205 -17.29 -13.63 13.78
CA THR A 205 -18.28 -14.36 14.58
C THR A 205 -18.14 -13.93 16.05
N GLU A 206 -19.24 -13.52 16.67
CA GLU A 206 -19.26 -13.11 18.07
C GLU A 206 -18.75 -14.23 18.99
N GLY A 207 -17.94 -13.85 19.98
CA GLY A 207 -17.32 -14.78 20.91
C GLY A 207 -16.22 -15.68 20.33
N LYS A 208 -15.99 -15.68 19.01
CA LYS A 208 -14.96 -16.49 18.36
C LYS A 208 -13.65 -15.74 18.26
N GLU A 209 -12.58 -16.36 18.70
CA GLU A 209 -11.21 -15.83 18.54
C GLU A 209 -10.84 -15.69 17.08
N THR A 210 -10.16 -14.60 16.76
CA THR A 210 -9.64 -14.34 15.42
C THR A 210 -8.38 -13.48 15.45
N SER A 211 -7.49 -13.74 14.50
CA SER A 211 -6.34 -12.90 14.17
C SER A 211 -6.55 -12.08 12.89
N ASP A 212 -7.72 -12.19 12.25
CA ASP A 212 -7.99 -11.61 10.93
C ASP A 212 -8.15 -10.09 10.95
N VAL A 213 -8.24 -9.48 12.13
CA VAL A 213 -8.40 -8.03 12.32
C VAL A 213 -7.03 -7.36 12.38
N SER A 214 -6.23 -7.49 11.34
CA SER A 214 -4.86 -6.98 11.34
C SER A 214 -4.75 -5.58 10.74
N ALA A 215 -4.06 -4.65 11.43
CA ALA A 215 -3.75 -3.32 10.92
C ALA A 215 -2.69 -3.31 9.80
N ASN A 216 -2.10 -4.46 9.47
CA ASN A 216 -1.23 -4.56 8.28
C ASN A 216 -1.99 -4.20 7.00
N GLU A 217 -3.31 -4.31 7.04
CA GLU A 217 -4.24 -3.98 5.97
C GLU A 217 -4.55 -2.47 5.88
N SER A 218 -3.82 -1.65 6.64
CA SER A 218 -3.98 -0.19 6.69
C SER A 218 -2.63 0.51 6.50
N ALA A 219 -1.75 -0.08 5.70
CA ALA A 219 -0.46 0.50 5.37
C ALA A 219 -0.63 1.88 4.73
N LYS A 220 0.16 2.85 5.17
CA LYS A 220 0.18 4.22 4.66
C LYS A 220 1.49 4.52 3.92
N TRP A 221 1.56 5.67 3.28
CA TRP A 221 2.71 6.11 2.49
C TRP A 221 3.11 5.09 1.42
N ILE A 222 2.11 4.51 0.75
CA ILE A 222 2.32 3.58 -0.35
C ILE A 222 2.80 4.37 -1.56
N PHE A 223 3.92 3.95 -2.15
CA PHE A 223 4.47 4.50 -3.38
C PHE A 223 4.48 3.49 -4.53
N GLY A 224 4.12 2.25 -4.26
CA GLY A 224 4.07 1.21 -5.29
C GLY A 224 3.29 -0.03 -4.89
N ILE A 225 2.84 -0.73 -5.91
CA ILE A 225 2.16 -2.02 -5.82
C ILE A 225 2.90 -2.99 -6.72
N ASP A 226 3.35 -4.09 -6.15
CA ASP A 226 3.93 -5.19 -6.90
C ASP A 226 2.92 -6.34 -6.96
N LEU A 227 2.62 -6.81 -8.14
CA LEU A 227 1.65 -7.86 -8.39
C LEU A 227 2.37 -9.12 -8.88
N THR A 228 2.17 -10.22 -8.17
CA THR A 228 2.56 -11.54 -8.68
C THR A 228 1.39 -12.10 -9.47
N LEU A 229 1.62 -12.39 -10.74
CA LEU A 229 0.64 -12.98 -11.63
C LEU A 229 0.77 -14.50 -11.66
N TRP A 230 -0.33 -15.20 -11.99
CA TRP A 230 -0.23 -16.61 -12.35
C TRP A 230 0.65 -16.75 -13.59
N GLY A 231 1.58 -17.71 -13.59
CA GLY A 231 2.33 -18.06 -14.78
C GLY A 231 1.38 -18.53 -15.89
N SER A 232 1.67 -18.14 -17.12
CA SER A 232 0.94 -18.60 -18.32
C SER A 232 1.17 -20.06 -18.58
#